data_6c8cfc64f6a49e51dfb1e6ccf99671cf
#
_entry.id   6c8cfc64f6a49e51dfb1e6ccf99671cf
#
_cell.length_a   1.000
_cell.length_b   1.000
_cell.length_c   1.000
_cell.angle_alpha   90.00
_cell.angle_beta   90.00
_cell.angle_gamma   90.00
#
_symmetry.space_group_name_H-M   'P 1'
#
loop_
_entity.id
_entity.type
_entity.pdbx_description
1 polymer ?
#
loop_
_entity_poly.entity_id
_entity_poly.type
_entity_poly.pdbx_seq_one_letter_code
_entity_poly.pdbx_strand_id
1 'polypeptide(L)'
;PRAEILKAAEKAKKINPSLECNIYETFGDCTIEIVYSESDSKMMVDEVVRTFATALEEYIYALENISLAQRLYQLLKLRRMKIAVAESFTGGGVGQKLVEVPGISEVYYEGLNTYSNESKIRRLGVDEMTIKTTGAVSAETACQMAGGLISQGHCDVSVATTGIAGPKSDNTSKPVGLCYIAVGLKEGVSVYRYNLTGGRENVTKTAINYALFLVYKRIK
;
A
#
# COMPACT_ATOMS: atom_id res chain seq x y z
N PRO A 1 -5.93 11.15 -3.69
CA PRO A 1 -6.46 11.88 -4.87
C PRO A 1 -6.23 13.39 -4.68
N ARG A 2 -5.32 13.94 -5.51
CA ARG A 2 -4.86 15.33 -5.35
C ARG A 2 -6.00 16.36 -5.45
N ALA A 3 -6.99 16.10 -6.30
CA ALA A 3 -8.12 17.00 -6.49
C ALA A 3 -8.98 17.15 -5.21
N GLU A 4 -9.20 16.07 -4.50
CA GLU A 4 -9.94 16.07 -3.23
C GLU A 4 -9.15 16.77 -2.12
N ILE A 5 -7.84 16.58 -2.08
CA ILE A 5 -6.96 17.27 -1.12
C ILE A 5 -7.01 18.78 -1.35
N LEU A 6 -6.89 19.24 -2.60
CA LEU A 6 -6.94 20.67 -2.93
C LEU A 6 -8.31 21.28 -2.60
N LYS A 7 -9.42 20.58 -2.89
CA LYS A 7 -10.76 21.03 -2.51
C LYS A 7 -10.94 21.11 -0.99
N ALA A 8 -10.38 20.16 -0.23
CA ALA A 8 -10.41 20.22 1.22
C ALA A 8 -9.58 21.39 1.75
N ALA A 9 -8.41 21.65 1.18
CA ALA A 9 -7.56 22.78 1.54
C ALA A 9 -8.25 24.14 1.26
N GLU A 10 -8.96 24.27 0.12
CA GLU A 10 -9.75 25.47 -0.18
C GLU A 10 -10.89 25.70 0.83
N LYS A 11 -11.56 24.62 1.26
CA LYS A 11 -12.59 24.71 2.31
C LYS A 11 -11.97 25.10 3.65
N ALA A 12 -10.83 24.51 4.02
CA ALA A 12 -10.11 24.81 5.24
C ALA A 12 -9.69 26.28 5.33
N LYS A 13 -9.20 26.87 4.23
CA LYS A 13 -8.86 28.30 4.15
C LYS A 13 -10.05 29.25 4.35
N LYS A 14 -11.28 28.81 4.05
CA LYS A 14 -12.49 29.61 4.32
C LYS A 14 -12.88 29.60 5.80
N ILE A 15 -12.52 28.54 6.54
CA ILE A 15 -12.76 28.42 7.98
C ILE A 15 -11.77 29.30 8.74
N ASN A 16 -10.48 29.19 8.42
CA ASN A 16 -9.44 30.05 8.99
C ASN A 16 -8.41 30.45 7.91
N PRO A 17 -8.48 31.69 7.39
CA PRO A 17 -7.54 32.18 6.38
C PRO A 17 -6.08 32.30 6.84
N SER A 18 -5.82 32.34 8.16
CA SER A 18 -4.48 32.43 8.73
C SER A 18 -3.76 31.09 8.81
N LEU A 19 -4.50 29.96 8.71
CA LEU A 19 -3.90 28.65 8.74
C LEU A 19 -3.11 28.34 7.47
N GLU A 20 -1.91 27.81 7.65
CA GLU A 20 -1.12 27.25 6.56
C GLU A 20 -1.34 25.75 6.47
N CYS A 21 -1.62 25.26 5.26
CA CYS A 21 -1.73 23.83 4.97
C CYS A 21 -0.64 23.44 3.99
N ASN A 22 0.35 22.70 4.45
CA ASN A 22 1.43 22.19 3.64
C ASN A 22 1.11 20.74 3.21
N ILE A 23 1.29 20.46 1.92
CA ILE A 23 0.99 19.15 1.33
C ILE A 23 2.28 18.56 0.80
N TYR A 24 2.70 17.44 1.37
CA TYR A 24 3.90 16.72 0.98
C TYR A 24 3.50 15.39 0.35
N GLU A 25 3.77 15.25 -0.95
CA GLU A 25 3.47 14.03 -1.71
C GLU A 25 4.76 13.24 -1.97
N THR A 26 4.75 11.94 -1.66
CA THR A 26 5.89 11.05 -1.89
C THR A 26 5.42 9.65 -2.27
N PHE A 27 5.67 9.25 -3.51
CA PHE A 27 5.38 7.89 -4.01
C PHE A 27 3.95 7.40 -3.70
N GLY A 28 2.95 8.25 -3.97
CA GLY A 28 1.54 7.92 -3.74
C GLY A 28 1.08 7.97 -2.28
N ASP A 29 1.94 8.35 -1.36
CA ASP A 29 1.60 8.74 0.01
C ASP A 29 1.58 10.27 0.12
N CYS A 30 0.81 10.80 1.08
CA CYS A 30 0.63 12.22 1.25
C CYS A 30 0.51 12.60 2.74
N THR A 31 1.33 13.55 3.16
CA THR A 31 1.21 14.20 4.47
C THR A 31 0.60 15.58 4.31
N ILE A 32 -0.43 15.87 5.07
CA ILE A 32 -1.04 17.20 5.18
C ILE A 32 -0.68 17.75 6.55
N GLU A 33 0.18 18.76 6.56
CA GLU A 33 0.59 19.48 7.76
C GLU A 33 -0.26 20.74 7.91
N ILE A 34 -0.90 20.89 9.08
CA ILE A 34 -1.67 22.08 9.45
C ILE A 34 -0.86 22.88 10.45
N VAL A 35 -0.38 24.05 10.04
CA VAL A 35 0.40 24.97 10.87
C VAL A 35 -0.52 26.04 11.42
N TYR A 36 -0.51 26.23 12.73
CA TYR A 36 -1.33 27.23 13.43
C TYR A 36 -0.54 27.86 14.56
N SER A 37 -0.96 29.08 14.98
CA SER A 37 -0.34 29.78 16.09
C SER A 37 -1.08 29.51 17.41
N GLU A 38 -0.43 29.80 18.54
CA GLU A 38 -1.08 29.71 19.86
C GLU A 38 -2.29 30.66 20.02
N SER A 39 -2.35 31.72 19.21
CA SER A 39 -3.47 32.66 19.15
C SER A 39 -4.67 32.16 18.36
N ASP A 40 -4.50 31.11 17.55
CA ASP A 40 -5.60 30.54 16.76
C ASP A 40 -6.59 29.80 17.68
N SER A 41 -7.87 29.96 17.39
CA SER A 41 -8.91 29.26 18.14
C SER A 41 -8.79 27.75 17.93
N LYS A 42 -8.64 26.99 19.02
CA LYS A 42 -8.61 25.54 18.99
C LYS A 42 -9.82 24.94 18.27
N MET A 43 -11.00 25.55 18.45
CA MET A 43 -12.22 25.12 17.78
C MET A 43 -12.10 25.24 16.24
N MET A 44 -11.48 26.31 15.74
CA MET A 44 -11.27 26.49 14.29
C MET A 44 -10.24 25.49 13.76
N VAL A 45 -9.18 25.21 14.50
CA VAL A 45 -8.19 24.17 14.12
C VAL A 45 -8.86 22.80 14.07
N ASP A 46 -9.66 22.43 15.06
CA ASP A 46 -10.40 21.15 15.09
C ASP A 46 -11.40 21.06 13.92
N GLU A 47 -12.02 22.15 13.50
CA GLU A 47 -12.94 22.20 12.36
C GLU A 47 -12.20 22.02 11.03
N VAL A 48 -11.00 22.60 10.89
CA VAL A 48 -10.13 22.39 9.73
C VAL A 48 -9.70 20.92 9.64
N VAL A 49 -9.23 20.32 10.75
CA VAL A 49 -8.87 18.89 10.80
C VAL A 49 -10.06 18.03 10.39
N ARG A 50 -11.25 18.31 10.93
CA ARG A 50 -12.48 17.59 10.60
C ARG A 50 -12.85 17.74 9.12
N THR A 51 -12.64 18.91 8.53
CA THR A 51 -12.87 19.15 7.10
C THR A 51 -12.02 18.23 6.24
N PHE A 52 -10.73 18.09 6.53
CA PHE A 52 -9.86 17.14 5.85
C PHE A 52 -10.26 15.69 6.14
N ALA A 53 -10.51 15.35 7.40
CA ALA A 53 -10.87 14.00 7.82
C ALA A 53 -12.13 13.50 7.09
N THR A 54 -13.17 14.34 6.98
CA THR A 54 -14.41 14.00 6.29
C THR A 54 -14.22 13.92 4.77
N ALA A 55 -13.48 14.87 4.18
CA ALA A 55 -13.29 14.90 2.72
C ALA A 55 -12.41 13.76 2.20
N LEU A 56 -11.51 13.25 3.05
CA LEU A 56 -10.50 12.27 2.67
C LEU A 56 -10.63 10.95 3.46
N GLU A 57 -11.76 10.68 4.09
CA GLU A 57 -12.00 9.51 4.97
C GLU A 57 -11.50 8.18 4.39
N GLU A 58 -11.72 7.97 3.08
CA GLU A 58 -11.32 6.76 2.37
C GLU A 58 -9.79 6.64 2.18
N TYR A 59 -9.05 7.72 2.36
CA TYR A 59 -7.61 7.80 2.09
C TYR A 59 -6.76 8.02 3.32
N ILE A 60 -7.35 8.51 4.42
CA ILE A 60 -6.63 8.76 5.68
C ILE A 60 -6.40 7.44 6.41
N TYR A 61 -5.15 7.19 6.74
CA TYR A 61 -4.76 6.07 7.58
C TYR A 61 -4.36 6.48 9.02
N ALA A 62 -3.99 7.73 9.23
CA ALA A 62 -3.65 8.28 10.54
C ALA A 62 -3.92 9.79 10.58
N LEU A 63 -4.25 10.32 11.76
CA LEU A 63 -4.30 11.76 12.06
C LEU A 63 -3.05 12.21 12.82
N GLU A 64 -2.25 11.25 13.29
CA GLU A 64 -0.97 11.47 13.95
C GLU A 64 0.18 11.36 12.93
N ASN A 65 1.34 11.93 13.27
CA ASN A 65 2.54 11.82 12.45
C ASN A 65 3.19 10.43 12.61
N ILE A 66 2.55 9.43 12.03
CA ILE A 66 3.06 8.04 11.97
C ILE A 66 3.06 7.52 10.54
N SER A 67 3.95 6.61 10.24
CA SER A 67 3.99 5.97 8.92
C SER A 67 2.84 4.96 8.75
N LEU A 68 2.50 4.68 7.50
CA LEU A 68 1.52 3.65 7.15
C LEU A 68 1.93 2.26 7.70
N ALA A 69 3.23 1.93 7.71
CA ALA A 69 3.73 0.70 8.29
C ALA A 69 3.52 0.65 9.82
N GLN A 70 3.72 1.78 10.53
CA GLN A 70 3.41 1.88 11.95
C GLN A 70 1.90 1.69 12.21
N ARG A 71 1.06 2.32 11.39
CA ARG A 71 -0.41 2.15 11.50
C ARG A 71 -0.82 0.69 11.28
N LEU A 72 -0.24 0.03 10.28
CA LEU A 72 -0.48 -1.40 10.04
C LEU A 72 -0.05 -2.26 11.23
N TYR A 73 1.13 -2.02 11.80
CA TYR A 73 1.59 -2.73 12.98
C TYR A 73 0.58 -2.63 14.14
N GLN A 74 0.10 -1.41 14.43
CA GLN A 74 -0.90 -1.18 15.49
C GLN A 74 -2.18 -1.99 15.24
N LEU A 75 -2.70 -1.98 14.01
CA LEU A 75 -3.92 -2.70 13.65
C LEU A 75 -3.74 -4.22 13.70
N LEU A 76 -2.66 -4.74 13.12
CA LEU A 76 -2.35 -6.16 13.13
C LEU A 76 -2.21 -6.68 14.57
N LYS A 77 -1.51 -5.92 15.42
CA LYS A 77 -1.36 -6.25 16.84
C LYS A 77 -2.70 -6.23 17.58
N LEU A 78 -3.51 -5.20 17.38
CA LEU A 78 -4.85 -5.07 17.99
C LEU A 78 -5.75 -6.24 17.58
N ARG A 79 -5.70 -6.64 16.33
CA ARG A 79 -6.51 -7.75 15.78
C ARG A 79 -5.88 -9.13 15.98
N ARG A 80 -4.67 -9.21 16.56
CA ARG A 80 -3.89 -10.44 16.75
C ARG A 80 -3.67 -11.18 15.43
N MET A 81 -3.45 -10.45 14.35
CA MET A 81 -3.24 -10.98 13.02
C MET A 81 -1.76 -10.97 12.65
N LYS A 82 -1.34 -11.99 11.91
CA LYS A 82 -0.01 -12.07 11.30
C LYS A 82 -0.07 -11.77 9.81
N ILE A 83 0.92 -11.05 9.31
CA ILE A 83 1.08 -10.73 7.89
C ILE A 83 2.27 -11.47 7.29
N ALA A 84 2.10 -11.95 6.05
CA ALA A 84 3.18 -12.43 5.19
C ALA A 84 3.18 -11.70 3.84
N VAL A 85 4.34 -11.59 3.19
CA VAL A 85 4.54 -10.81 1.97
C VAL A 85 5.15 -11.67 0.87
N ALA A 86 4.60 -11.60 -0.35
CA ALA A 86 5.16 -12.23 -1.55
C ALA A 86 5.49 -11.16 -2.59
N GLU A 87 6.76 -10.90 -2.80
CA GLU A 87 7.21 -9.83 -3.67
C GLU A 87 7.84 -10.35 -4.97
N SER A 88 7.63 -9.61 -6.06
CA SER A 88 8.33 -9.79 -7.30
C SER A 88 9.05 -8.49 -7.67
N PHE A 89 8.45 -7.63 -8.48
CA PHE A 89 9.10 -6.41 -8.97
C PHE A 89 9.44 -5.36 -7.89
N THR A 90 8.84 -5.43 -6.72
CA THR A 90 9.15 -4.57 -5.55
C THR A 90 10.40 -5.00 -4.79
N GLY A 91 10.88 -6.23 -5.05
CA GLY A 91 12.22 -6.69 -4.67
C GLY A 91 12.53 -6.76 -3.17
N GLY A 92 11.53 -6.97 -2.32
CA GLY A 92 11.67 -6.97 -0.86
C GLY A 92 11.30 -5.62 -0.21
N GLY A 93 10.86 -4.63 -1.00
CA GLY A 93 10.59 -3.29 -0.50
C GLY A 93 9.38 -3.19 0.42
N VAL A 94 8.36 -4.05 0.25
CA VAL A 94 7.22 -4.10 1.18
C VAL A 94 7.68 -4.64 2.53
N GLY A 95 8.45 -5.74 2.54
CA GLY A 95 9.05 -6.29 3.74
C GLY A 95 10.00 -5.30 4.42
N GLN A 96 10.83 -4.60 3.64
CA GLN A 96 11.72 -3.56 4.15
C GLN A 96 10.94 -2.46 4.88
N LYS A 97 9.84 -1.96 4.30
CA LYS A 97 8.99 -0.95 4.95
C LYS A 97 8.39 -1.44 6.26
N LEU A 98 8.01 -2.71 6.34
CA LEU A 98 7.49 -3.28 7.58
C LEU A 98 8.58 -3.35 8.65
N VAL A 99 9.81 -3.78 8.33
CA VAL A 99 10.88 -3.93 9.33
C VAL A 99 11.47 -2.61 9.81
N GLU A 100 11.15 -1.47 9.18
CA GLU A 100 11.43 -0.14 9.71
C GLU A 100 10.69 0.13 11.05
N VAL A 101 9.64 -0.67 11.38
CA VAL A 101 8.82 -0.48 12.58
C VAL A 101 9.37 -1.32 13.73
N PRO A 102 9.81 -0.71 14.85
CA PRO A 102 10.21 -1.46 16.04
C PRO A 102 9.08 -2.35 16.56
N GLY A 103 9.39 -3.60 16.85
CA GLY A 103 8.43 -4.58 17.35
C GLY A 103 7.63 -5.31 16.27
N ILE A 104 7.85 -5.03 14.99
CA ILE A 104 7.12 -5.65 13.86
C ILE A 104 7.18 -7.18 13.85
N SER A 105 8.21 -7.79 14.45
CA SER A 105 8.35 -9.25 14.55
C SER A 105 7.18 -9.92 15.30
N GLU A 106 6.42 -9.17 16.08
CA GLU A 106 5.22 -9.69 16.73
C GLU A 106 4.11 -10.05 15.71
N VAL A 107 4.08 -9.40 14.55
CA VAL A 107 3.02 -9.53 13.54
C VAL A 107 3.51 -9.90 12.15
N TYR A 108 4.77 -9.63 11.80
CA TYR A 108 5.35 -9.97 10.51
C TYR A 108 5.93 -11.38 10.54
N TYR A 109 5.30 -12.30 9.82
CA TYR A 109 5.69 -13.70 9.82
C TYR A 109 6.87 -13.96 8.88
N GLU A 110 6.72 -13.62 7.59
CA GLU A 110 7.78 -13.78 6.58
C GLU A 110 7.59 -12.88 5.37
N GLY A 111 8.68 -12.70 4.61
CA GLY A 111 8.67 -12.10 3.29
C GLY A 111 9.39 -12.98 2.27
N LEU A 112 8.69 -13.38 1.23
CA LEU A 112 9.23 -14.18 0.13
C LEU A 112 9.44 -13.30 -1.10
N ASN A 113 10.69 -13.14 -1.52
CA ASN A 113 11.02 -12.47 -2.77
C ASN A 113 11.04 -13.49 -3.91
N THR A 114 9.88 -13.73 -4.54
CA THR A 114 9.69 -14.72 -5.61
C THR A 114 9.85 -14.06 -6.98
N TYR A 115 11.08 -13.68 -7.33
CA TYR A 115 11.36 -12.89 -8.52
C TYR A 115 11.19 -13.66 -9.82
N SER A 116 11.69 -14.91 -9.89
CA SER A 116 11.54 -15.77 -11.06
C SER A 116 10.18 -16.49 -11.10
N ASN A 117 9.76 -16.93 -12.27
CA ASN A 117 8.57 -17.76 -12.45
C ASN A 117 8.66 -19.07 -11.67
N GLU A 118 9.82 -19.73 -11.71
CA GLU A 118 10.08 -20.94 -10.96
C GLU A 118 9.91 -20.72 -9.44
N SER A 119 10.40 -19.60 -8.91
CA SER A 119 10.24 -19.28 -7.49
C SER A 119 8.77 -19.08 -7.09
N LYS A 120 7.95 -18.47 -7.95
CA LYS A 120 6.50 -18.34 -7.74
C LYS A 120 5.82 -19.70 -7.65
N ILE A 121 6.15 -20.60 -8.58
CA ILE A 121 5.60 -21.96 -8.61
C ILE A 121 6.02 -22.73 -7.35
N ARG A 122 7.32 -22.81 -7.08
CA ARG A 122 7.85 -23.66 -6.00
C ARG A 122 7.52 -23.17 -4.59
N ARG A 123 7.53 -21.86 -4.37
CA ARG A 123 7.37 -21.28 -3.03
C ARG A 123 5.94 -20.93 -2.68
N LEU A 124 5.14 -20.56 -3.67
CA LEU A 124 3.78 -20.03 -3.47
C LEU A 124 2.70 -20.94 -4.10
N GLY A 125 3.09 -22.02 -4.80
CA GLY A 125 2.14 -22.90 -5.46
C GLY A 125 1.41 -22.24 -6.64
N VAL A 126 2.00 -21.21 -7.26
CA VAL A 126 1.43 -20.62 -8.49
C VAL A 126 1.42 -21.69 -9.57
N ASP A 127 0.27 -21.88 -10.21
CA ASP A 127 0.12 -22.85 -11.28
C ASP A 127 0.97 -22.48 -12.49
N GLU A 128 1.76 -23.42 -12.98
CA GLU A 128 2.60 -23.26 -14.16
C GLU A 128 1.78 -22.87 -15.41
N MET A 129 0.57 -23.42 -15.56
CA MET A 129 -0.33 -23.08 -16.65
C MET A 129 -0.82 -21.64 -16.56
N THR A 130 -1.07 -21.11 -15.35
CA THR A 130 -1.41 -19.70 -15.16
C THR A 130 -0.29 -18.81 -15.68
N ILE A 131 0.97 -19.11 -15.35
CA ILE A 131 2.11 -18.33 -15.83
C ILE A 131 2.26 -18.44 -17.36
N LYS A 132 2.03 -19.62 -17.94
CA LYS A 132 2.12 -19.83 -19.40
C LYS A 132 1.02 -19.11 -20.18
N THR A 133 -0.19 -19.04 -19.63
CA THR A 133 -1.37 -18.49 -20.34
C THR A 133 -1.57 -16.99 -20.11
N THR A 134 -1.50 -16.52 -18.86
CA THR A 134 -1.76 -15.12 -18.48
C THR A 134 -0.48 -14.33 -18.20
N GLY A 135 0.63 -15.03 -17.97
CA GLY A 135 1.94 -14.45 -17.68
C GLY A 135 2.16 -14.16 -16.20
N ALA A 136 3.42 -13.96 -15.84
CA ALA A 136 3.82 -13.64 -14.46
C ALA A 136 3.24 -12.31 -13.95
N VAL A 137 2.96 -11.36 -14.84
CA VAL A 137 2.34 -10.07 -14.51
C VAL A 137 0.87 -10.13 -14.90
N SER A 138 0.03 -10.68 -14.05
CA SER A 138 -1.41 -10.85 -14.27
C SER A 138 -2.17 -10.84 -12.94
N ALA A 139 -3.48 -10.67 -13.01
CA ALA A 139 -4.35 -10.73 -11.85
C ALA A 139 -4.36 -12.14 -11.24
N GLU A 140 -4.37 -13.16 -12.10
CA GLU A 140 -4.37 -14.57 -11.72
C GLU A 140 -3.10 -14.94 -10.97
N THR A 141 -1.94 -14.54 -11.49
CA THR A 141 -0.65 -14.78 -10.81
C THR A 141 -0.59 -14.06 -9.46
N ALA A 142 -0.99 -12.79 -9.38
CA ALA A 142 -1.03 -12.05 -8.12
C ALA A 142 -1.97 -12.72 -7.09
N CYS A 143 -3.15 -13.16 -7.55
CA CYS A 143 -4.12 -13.87 -6.73
C CYS A 143 -3.52 -15.15 -6.15
N GLN A 144 -2.90 -15.96 -6.98
CA GLN A 144 -2.29 -17.23 -6.55
C GLN A 144 -1.07 -16.99 -5.64
N MET A 145 -0.27 -15.95 -5.87
CA MET A 145 0.84 -15.60 -4.98
C MET A 145 0.34 -15.28 -3.55
N ALA A 146 -0.69 -14.42 -3.43
CA ALA A 146 -1.26 -14.08 -2.13
C ALA A 146 -1.98 -15.29 -1.49
N GLY A 147 -2.77 -16.01 -2.27
CA GLY A 147 -3.46 -17.23 -1.83
C GLY A 147 -2.50 -18.33 -1.36
N GLY A 148 -1.34 -18.46 -2.02
CA GLY A 148 -0.30 -19.41 -1.63
C GLY A 148 0.26 -19.16 -0.23
N LEU A 149 0.43 -17.90 0.18
CA LEU A 149 0.82 -17.56 1.55
C LEU A 149 -0.27 -17.91 2.57
N ILE A 150 -1.53 -17.60 2.26
CA ILE A 150 -2.67 -17.92 3.16
C ILE A 150 -2.85 -19.42 3.30
N SER A 151 -2.71 -20.20 2.22
CA SER A 151 -2.90 -21.64 2.23
C SER A 151 -1.86 -22.40 3.08
N GLN A 152 -0.70 -21.80 3.33
CA GLN A 152 0.31 -22.36 4.25
C GLN A 152 -0.13 -22.27 5.72
N GLY A 153 -1.14 -21.47 6.06
CA GLY A 153 -1.74 -21.42 7.39
C GLY A 153 -0.92 -20.70 8.47
N HIS A 154 0.13 -19.97 8.09
CA HIS A 154 1.03 -19.28 9.02
C HIS A 154 0.75 -17.78 9.18
N CYS A 155 -0.09 -17.21 8.32
CA CYS A 155 -0.50 -15.82 8.39
C CYS A 155 -2.01 -15.67 8.21
N ASP A 156 -2.55 -14.57 8.72
CA ASP A 156 -3.97 -14.19 8.61
C ASP A 156 -4.21 -13.25 7.45
N VAL A 157 -3.17 -12.49 7.09
CA VAL A 157 -3.16 -11.53 5.98
C VAL A 157 -1.95 -11.80 5.12
N SER A 158 -2.13 -11.81 3.82
CA SER A 158 -1.03 -11.83 2.85
C SER A 158 -1.11 -10.63 1.92
N VAL A 159 0.03 -10.17 1.42
CA VAL A 159 0.09 -9.22 0.31
C VAL A 159 1.08 -9.70 -0.73
N ALA A 160 0.67 -9.67 -1.99
CA ALA A 160 1.53 -10.06 -3.12
C ALA A 160 1.62 -8.94 -4.15
N THR A 161 2.80 -8.80 -4.76
CA THR A 161 3.07 -7.82 -5.82
C THR A 161 3.69 -8.47 -7.04
N THR A 162 3.14 -8.21 -8.23
CA THR A 162 3.76 -8.55 -9.52
C THR A 162 3.58 -7.40 -10.50
N GLY A 163 4.58 -7.12 -11.35
CA GLY A 163 4.51 -5.95 -12.22
C GLY A 163 5.76 -5.72 -13.07
N ILE A 164 5.68 -4.71 -13.94
CA ILE A 164 6.73 -4.28 -14.86
C ILE A 164 7.24 -2.91 -14.40
N ALA A 165 8.34 -2.91 -13.66
CA ALA A 165 8.92 -1.67 -13.14
C ALA A 165 9.58 -0.79 -14.21
N GLY A 166 9.96 -1.38 -15.34
CA GLY A 166 10.72 -0.67 -16.38
C GLY A 166 12.25 -0.75 -16.18
N PRO A 167 13.05 -0.05 -17.02
CA PRO A 167 12.64 0.89 -18.08
C PRO A 167 12.09 0.20 -19.35
N LYS A 168 12.34 -1.08 -19.55
CA LYS A 168 11.81 -1.86 -20.67
C LYS A 168 10.70 -2.80 -20.22
N SER A 169 9.79 -3.13 -21.14
CA SER A 169 8.82 -4.21 -20.93
C SER A 169 9.55 -5.57 -20.84
N ASP A 170 8.87 -6.56 -20.31
CA ASP A 170 9.31 -7.95 -20.14
C ASP A 170 9.20 -8.79 -21.43
N ASN A 171 9.35 -8.18 -22.61
CA ASN A 171 9.13 -8.77 -23.94
C ASN A 171 7.66 -9.18 -24.21
N THR A 172 6.71 -8.71 -23.42
CA THR A 172 5.28 -8.84 -23.69
C THR A 172 4.69 -7.53 -24.20
N SER A 173 3.44 -7.54 -24.66
CA SER A 173 2.70 -6.34 -25.03
C SER A 173 2.26 -5.48 -23.83
N LYS A 174 2.58 -5.90 -22.62
CA LYS A 174 2.17 -5.22 -21.37
C LYS A 174 3.02 -3.97 -21.16
N PRO A 175 2.41 -2.83 -20.79
CA PRO A 175 3.13 -1.57 -20.64
C PRO A 175 4.00 -1.56 -19.36
N VAL A 176 5.08 -0.78 -19.39
CA VAL A 176 5.84 -0.41 -18.19
C VAL A 176 4.92 0.32 -17.22
N GLY A 177 5.01 -0.01 -15.93
CA GLY A 177 4.17 0.52 -14.88
C GLY A 177 2.91 -0.31 -14.59
N LEU A 178 2.55 -1.27 -15.47
CA LEU A 178 1.49 -2.22 -15.16
C LEU A 178 1.92 -3.08 -13.96
N CYS A 179 1.09 -3.09 -12.93
CA CYS A 179 1.28 -3.96 -11.79
C CYS A 179 -0.04 -4.45 -11.20
N TYR A 180 0.05 -5.57 -10.52
CA TYR A 180 -1.05 -6.15 -9.76
C TYR A 180 -0.59 -6.31 -8.32
N ILE A 181 -1.47 -5.89 -7.39
CA ILE A 181 -1.29 -6.05 -5.96
C ILE A 181 -2.46 -6.88 -5.46
N ALA A 182 -2.19 -7.97 -4.79
CA ALA A 182 -3.22 -8.84 -4.23
C ALA A 182 -3.12 -8.85 -2.70
N VAL A 183 -4.27 -8.75 -2.03
CA VAL A 183 -4.38 -8.88 -0.57
C VAL A 183 -5.25 -10.09 -0.28
N GLY A 184 -4.67 -11.08 0.40
CA GLY A 184 -5.34 -12.30 0.82
C GLY A 184 -5.72 -12.27 2.30
N LEU A 185 -6.90 -12.77 2.57
CA LEU A 185 -7.44 -13.11 3.89
C LEU A 185 -8.01 -14.51 3.81
N LYS A 186 -8.41 -15.10 4.96
CA LYS A 186 -9.04 -16.44 4.98
C LYS A 186 -10.32 -16.52 4.14
N GLU A 187 -11.04 -15.40 4.02
CA GLU A 187 -12.29 -15.29 3.26
C GLU A 187 -12.07 -15.19 1.73
N GLY A 188 -10.84 -14.91 1.30
CA GLY A 188 -10.50 -14.81 -0.11
C GLY A 188 -9.45 -13.74 -0.43
N VAL A 189 -9.12 -13.65 -1.70
CA VAL A 189 -8.09 -12.75 -2.23
C VAL A 189 -8.74 -11.64 -3.07
N SER A 190 -8.39 -10.39 -2.78
CA SER A 190 -8.75 -9.23 -3.62
C SER A 190 -7.53 -8.80 -4.43
N VAL A 191 -7.72 -8.56 -5.73
CA VAL A 191 -6.67 -8.16 -6.64
C VAL A 191 -6.95 -6.76 -7.20
N TYR A 192 -5.93 -5.92 -7.21
CA TYR A 192 -5.98 -4.54 -7.68
C TYR A 192 -4.98 -4.35 -8.81
N ARG A 193 -5.44 -3.73 -9.92
CA ARG A 193 -4.61 -3.42 -11.07
C ARG A 193 -4.28 -1.93 -11.09
N TYR A 194 -3.01 -1.61 -11.33
CA TYR A 194 -2.53 -0.24 -11.49
C TYR A 194 -1.67 -0.10 -12.75
N ASN A 195 -1.68 1.10 -13.32
CA ASN A 195 -0.75 1.56 -14.34
C ASN A 195 0.01 2.77 -13.76
N LEU A 196 1.15 2.51 -13.16
CA LEU A 196 1.97 3.52 -12.50
C LEU A 196 2.93 4.17 -13.51
N THR A 197 3.37 5.39 -13.23
CA THR A 197 4.25 6.17 -14.11
C THR A 197 5.47 6.69 -13.35
N GLY A 198 6.41 7.34 -14.04
CA GLY A 198 7.54 8.04 -13.41
C GLY A 198 8.82 7.22 -13.29
N GLY A 199 8.99 6.17 -14.11
CA GLY A 199 10.20 5.35 -14.13
C GLY A 199 10.25 4.30 -13.02
N ARG A 200 11.28 3.43 -13.07
CA ARG A 200 11.39 2.23 -12.22
C ARG A 200 11.29 2.53 -10.72
N GLU A 201 12.02 3.54 -10.25
CA GLU A 201 12.02 3.89 -8.82
C GLU A 201 10.63 4.34 -8.36
N ASN A 202 10.00 5.24 -9.11
CA ASN A 202 8.66 5.73 -8.77
C ASN A 202 7.61 4.61 -8.82
N VAL A 203 7.66 3.76 -9.84
CA VAL A 203 6.76 2.61 -9.97
C VAL A 203 6.89 1.66 -8.79
N THR A 204 8.12 1.29 -8.41
CA THR A 204 8.34 0.35 -7.30
C THR A 204 7.95 0.94 -5.96
N LYS A 205 8.37 2.17 -5.65
CA LYS A 205 8.08 2.83 -4.36
C LYS A 205 6.57 3.13 -4.20
N THR A 206 5.90 3.57 -5.27
CA THR A 206 4.45 3.77 -5.25
C THR A 206 3.71 2.45 -5.04
N ALA A 207 4.12 1.37 -5.71
CA ALA A 207 3.50 0.06 -5.52
C ALA A 207 3.69 -0.48 -4.09
N ILE A 208 4.84 -0.22 -3.46
CA ILE A 208 5.09 -0.59 -2.05
C ILE A 208 4.09 0.12 -1.13
N ASN A 209 3.94 1.43 -1.26
CA ASN A 209 2.99 2.20 -0.45
C ASN A 209 1.54 1.75 -0.71
N TYR A 210 1.19 1.50 -1.97
CA TYR A 210 -0.15 0.98 -2.31
C TYR A 210 -0.40 -0.41 -1.73
N ALA A 211 0.60 -1.30 -1.73
CA ALA A 211 0.47 -2.62 -1.14
C ALA A 211 0.14 -2.53 0.36
N LEU A 212 0.86 -1.70 1.11
CA LEU A 212 0.60 -1.46 2.52
C LEU A 212 -0.78 -0.81 2.75
N PHE A 213 -1.16 0.17 1.92
CA PHE A 213 -2.45 0.86 2.04
C PHE A 213 -3.62 -0.08 1.74
N LEU A 214 -3.50 -0.97 0.78
CA LEU A 214 -4.54 -1.97 0.47
C LEU A 214 -4.71 -2.98 1.61
N VAL A 215 -3.62 -3.40 2.26
CA VAL A 215 -3.70 -4.19 3.49
C VAL A 215 -4.45 -3.41 4.57
N TYR A 216 -4.07 -2.15 4.82
CA TYR A 216 -4.77 -1.29 5.77
C TYR A 216 -6.28 -1.22 5.49
N LYS A 217 -6.67 -0.97 4.24
CA LYS A 217 -8.09 -0.89 3.83
C LYS A 217 -8.86 -2.19 4.06
N ARG A 218 -8.21 -3.33 4.00
CA ARG A 218 -8.83 -4.65 4.16
C ARG A 218 -8.98 -5.07 5.62
N ILE A 219 -8.18 -4.49 6.50
CA ILE A 219 -8.17 -4.87 7.92
C ILE A 219 -8.58 -3.74 8.87
N LYS A 220 -8.91 -2.54 8.36
CA LYS A 220 -9.41 -1.43 9.20
C LYS A 220 -10.81 -1.67 9.76
#